data_0340b2dff299a3be5b309caf3e0e6297
#
_entry.id   0340b2dff299a3be5b309caf3e0e6297
#
_cell.length_a   1.000
_cell.length_b   1.000
_cell.length_c   1.000
_cell.angle_alpha   90.00
_cell.angle_beta   90.00
_cell.angle_gamma   90.00
#
_symmetry.space_group_name_H-M   'P 1'
#
loop_
_entity.id
_entity.type
_entity.pdbx_description
1 polymer ?
#
loop_
_entity_poly.entity_id
_entity_poly.type
_entity_poly.pdbx_seq_one_letter_code
_entity_poly.pdbx_strand_id
1 'polypeptide(L)'
;MKIEIPRFTWWDWFLILGFMTVSVAVSVLNGNFSVLSFIAGTCSVLCVIFGVKGSVLNFLFGFLGSCIQGYMALKSGLYANAALFLLYNVPMQFVGWVQWRKRALGGGHEGIKTRWMSWPQRTLLIVLSAAAVWGISRLLLKTDDPQPVSDALAMTVAVGAQFLLTFAFIEQWFMWIVVNGANLVMWAIAATRGVQFAPIMVVQYVFYMMNSIYGIVWWSKMSKQK
;
A
#
# COMPACT_ATOMS: atom_id res chain seq x y z
N MET A 1 -21.96 16.08 -3.70
CA MET A 1 -21.87 14.68 -3.25
C MET A 1 -21.25 14.70 -1.85
N LYS A 2 -21.99 14.26 -0.83
CA LYS A 2 -21.43 14.13 0.53
C LYS A 2 -20.41 12.99 0.52
N ILE A 3 -19.21 13.23 1.04
CA ILE A 3 -18.23 12.17 1.32
C ILE A 3 -18.75 11.51 2.59
N GLU A 4 -19.24 10.28 2.45
CA GLU A 4 -19.71 9.52 3.60
C GLU A 4 -18.52 8.76 4.21
N ILE A 5 -18.38 8.89 5.53
CA ILE A 5 -17.40 8.11 6.30
C ILE A 5 -18.02 6.72 6.49
N PRO A 6 -17.36 5.66 6.03
CA PRO A 6 -17.89 4.30 6.18
C PRO A 6 -17.97 3.92 7.67
N ARG A 7 -18.91 3.04 7.99
CA ARG A 7 -19.01 2.48 9.35
C ARG A 7 -17.78 1.63 9.66
N PHE A 8 -17.07 1.99 10.72
CA PHE A 8 -15.94 1.21 11.21
C PHE A 8 -16.44 0.02 12.04
N THR A 9 -15.82 -1.13 11.80
CA THR A 9 -16.01 -2.34 12.61
C THR A 9 -15.01 -2.34 13.77
N TRP A 10 -15.19 -3.26 14.73
CA TRP A 10 -14.21 -3.45 15.79
C TRP A 10 -12.82 -3.80 15.24
N TRP A 11 -12.75 -4.49 14.09
CA TRP A 11 -11.50 -4.84 13.40
C TRP A 11 -10.76 -3.63 12.86
N ASP A 12 -11.48 -2.67 12.30
CA ASP A 12 -10.88 -1.42 11.83
C ASP A 12 -10.28 -0.62 12.99
N TRP A 13 -11.00 -0.53 14.10
CA TRP A 13 -10.50 0.11 15.32
C TRP A 13 -9.30 -0.61 15.90
N PHE A 14 -9.31 -1.95 15.92
CA PHE A 14 -8.15 -2.75 16.32
C PHE A 14 -6.92 -2.44 15.45
N LEU A 15 -7.08 -2.35 14.14
CA LEU A 15 -5.97 -2.01 13.23
C LEU A 15 -5.46 -0.58 13.47
N ILE A 16 -6.34 0.41 13.64
CA ILE A 16 -5.96 1.81 13.88
C ILE A 16 -5.27 1.95 15.23
N LEU A 17 -5.99 1.60 16.30
CA LEU A 17 -5.50 1.81 17.67
C LEU A 17 -4.31 0.89 17.98
N GLY A 18 -4.35 -0.35 17.52
CA GLY A 18 -3.26 -1.30 17.67
C GLY A 18 -1.99 -0.80 17.00
N PHE A 19 -2.08 -0.36 15.74
CA PHE A 19 -0.91 0.22 15.05
C PHE A 19 -0.38 1.46 15.77
N MET A 20 -1.25 2.41 16.12
CA MET A 20 -0.83 3.64 16.80
C MET A 20 -0.15 3.33 18.14
N THR A 21 -0.76 2.48 18.97
CA THR A 21 -0.23 2.11 20.28
C THR A 21 1.13 1.41 20.16
N VAL A 22 1.21 0.39 19.29
CA VAL A 22 2.46 -0.36 19.12
C VAL A 22 3.55 0.52 18.50
N SER A 23 3.20 1.38 17.53
CA SER A 23 4.16 2.31 16.92
C SER A 23 4.73 3.31 17.92
N VAL A 24 3.89 3.85 18.81
CA VAL A 24 4.36 4.74 19.90
C VAL A 24 5.23 3.96 20.87
N ALA A 25 4.78 2.79 21.33
CA ALA A 25 5.55 1.97 22.28
C ALA A 25 6.92 1.60 21.74
N VAL A 26 7.00 1.10 20.49
CA VAL A 26 8.27 0.74 19.85
C VAL A 26 9.17 1.97 19.67
N SER A 27 8.61 3.11 19.27
CA SER A 27 9.37 4.35 19.08
C SER A 27 9.95 4.87 20.42
N VAL A 28 9.16 4.81 21.49
CA VAL A 28 9.61 5.23 22.83
C VAL A 28 10.68 4.28 23.37
N LEU A 29 10.49 2.97 23.26
CA LEU A 29 11.44 1.96 23.70
C LEU A 29 12.80 2.05 22.97
N ASN A 30 12.78 2.45 21.70
CA ASN A 30 14.00 2.66 20.91
C ASN A 30 14.59 4.08 21.05
N GLY A 31 13.99 4.96 21.84
CA GLY A 31 14.46 6.33 22.04
C GLY A 31 14.35 7.25 20.81
N ASN A 32 13.57 6.86 19.79
CA ASN A 32 13.49 7.54 18.49
C ASN A 32 12.05 7.79 18.06
N PHE A 33 11.38 8.71 18.73
CA PHE A 33 10.06 9.14 18.31
C PHE A 33 10.16 10.24 17.25
N SER A 34 9.73 9.94 16.03
CA SER A 34 9.58 10.91 14.94
C SER A 34 8.11 11.21 14.70
N VAL A 35 7.69 12.43 14.98
CA VAL A 35 6.31 12.91 14.72
C VAL A 35 5.94 12.73 13.26
N LEU A 36 6.87 13.05 12.34
CA LEU A 36 6.64 12.95 10.91
C LEU A 36 6.40 11.50 10.47
N SER A 37 7.22 10.57 10.98
CA SER A 37 7.06 9.13 10.72
C SER A 37 5.75 8.59 11.29
N PHE A 38 5.35 9.05 12.47
CA PHE A 38 4.09 8.68 13.11
C PHE A 38 2.88 9.16 12.29
N ILE A 39 2.90 10.41 11.80
CA ILE A 39 1.84 10.95 10.93
C ILE A 39 1.81 10.17 9.61
N ALA A 40 2.95 9.92 8.98
CA ALA A 40 3.03 9.14 7.74
C ALA A 40 2.45 7.73 7.91
N GLY A 41 2.82 7.03 8.98
CA GLY A 41 2.31 5.69 9.30
C GLY A 41 0.81 5.69 9.56
N THR A 42 0.32 6.66 10.34
CA THR A 42 -1.12 6.83 10.61
C THR A 42 -1.91 7.09 9.32
N CYS A 43 -1.45 8.01 8.46
CA CYS A 43 -2.06 8.24 7.14
C CYS A 43 -2.07 6.96 6.30
N SER A 44 -0.99 6.19 6.32
CA SER A 44 -0.89 4.93 5.57
C SER A 44 -1.86 3.87 6.08
N VAL A 45 -2.02 3.72 7.40
CA VAL A 45 -3.01 2.78 7.98
C VAL A 45 -4.44 3.20 7.65
N LEU A 46 -4.75 4.48 7.78
CA LEU A 46 -6.07 5.01 7.39
C LEU A 46 -6.32 4.81 5.89
N CYS A 47 -5.32 5.05 5.03
CA CYS A 47 -5.39 4.79 3.60
C CYS A 47 -5.83 3.35 3.33
N VAL A 48 -5.13 2.34 3.89
CA VAL A 48 -5.43 0.94 3.60
C VAL A 48 -6.77 0.50 4.18
N ILE A 49 -7.20 1.02 5.33
CA ILE A 49 -8.52 0.73 5.93
C ILE A 49 -9.65 1.33 5.07
N PHE A 50 -9.54 2.60 4.68
CA PHE A 50 -10.51 3.20 3.77
C PHE A 50 -10.51 2.50 2.41
N GLY A 51 -9.35 1.98 1.96
CA GLY A 51 -9.23 1.15 0.77
C GLY A 51 -10.07 -0.13 0.87
N VAL A 52 -10.00 -0.84 2.01
CA VAL A 52 -10.84 -2.03 2.26
C VAL A 52 -12.32 -1.68 2.22
N LYS A 53 -12.71 -0.55 2.81
CA LYS A 53 -14.12 -0.10 2.82
C LYS A 53 -14.60 0.42 1.47
N GLY A 54 -13.73 0.52 0.46
CA GLY A 54 -14.08 1.08 -0.84
C GLY A 54 -14.39 2.59 -0.80
N SER A 55 -13.89 3.29 0.21
CA SER A 55 -14.10 4.72 0.38
C SER A 55 -13.05 5.54 -0.36
N VAL A 56 -13.48 6.59 -1.04
CA VAL A 56 -12.57 7.54 -1.74
C VAL A 56 -11.59 8.23 -0.81
N LEU A 57 -11.86 8.25 0.51
CA LEU A 57 -10.96 8.80 1.52
C LEU A 57 -9.59 8.08 1.56
N ASN A 58 -9.53 6.82 1.09
CA ASN A 58 -8.29 6.11 0.86
C ASN A 58 -7.27 6.98 0.09
N PHE A 59 -7.71 7.63 -0.99
CA PHE A 59 -6.81 8.43 -1.83
C PHE A 59 -6.36 9.74 -1.15
N LEU A 60 -7.19 10.32 -0.27
CA LEU A 60 -6.78 11.48 0.52
C LEU A 60 -5.64 11.10 1.48
N PHE A 61 -5.83 10.04 2.26
CA PHE A 61 -4.80 9.57 3.19
C PHE A 61 -3.59 9.00 2.46
N GLY A 62 -3.79 8.35 1.32
CA GLY A 62 -2.72 7.89 0.44
C GLY A 62 -1.88 9.05 -0.11
N PHE A 63 -2.51 10.15 -0.50
CA PHE A 63 -1.83 11.38 -0.93
C PHE A 63 -0.96 11.96 0.19
N LEU A 64 -1.55 12.19 1.37
CA LEU A 64 -0.81 12.74 2.52
C LEU A 64 0.37 11.85 2.92
N GLY A 65 0.12 10.54 3.04
CA GLY A 65 1.15 9.56 3.37
C GLY A 65 2.27 9.53 2.33
N SER A 66 1.93 9.52 1.03
CA SER A 66 2.92 9.49 -0.06
C SER A 66 3.76 10.77 -0.12
N CYS A 67 3.16 11.95 0.10
CA CYS A 67 3.90 13.20 0.16
C CYS A 67 4.93 13.20 1.31
N ILE A 68 4.52 12.76 2.50
CA ILE A 68 5.41 12.71 3.67
C ILE A 68 6.51 11.67 3.45
N GLN A 69 6.17 10.46 2.99
CA GLN A 69 7.16 9.41 2.73
C GLN A 69 8.14 9.80 1.62
N GLY A 70 7.64 10.45 0.56
CA GLY A 70 8.50 10.98 -0.50
C GLY A 70 9.47 12.05 0.00
N TYR A 71 9.00 12.98 0.84
CA TYR A 71 9.86 13.97 1.50
C TYR A 71 10.91 13.31 2.39
N MET A 72 10.52 12.34 3.22
CA MET A 72 11.46 11.61 4.07
C MET A 72 12.49 10.85 3.26
N ALA A 73 12.08 10.20 2.17
CA ALA A 73 12.97 9.48 1.27
C ALA A 73 14.00 10.44 0.60
N LEU A 74 13.56 11.62 0.16
CA LEU A 74 14.47 12.67 -0.35
C LEU A 74 15.53 13.08 0.68
N LYS A 75 15.08 13.35 1.92
CA LYS A 75 15.98 13.74 3.01
C LYS A 75 16.97 12.63 3.39
N SER A 76 16.60 11.37 3.18
CA SER A 76 17.45 10.20 3.43
C SER A 76 18.33 9.80 2.25
N GLY A 77 18.31 10.54 1.13
CA GLY A 77 19.07 10.20 -0.08
C GLY A 77 18.52 9.01 -0.87
N LEU A 78 17.31 8.54 -0.55
CA LEU A 78 16.66 7.40 -1.20
C LEU A 78 15.88 7.89 -2.44
N TYR A 79 16.57 8.35 -3.45
CA TYR A 79 15.98 9.04 -4.60
C TYR A 79 15.02 8.17 -5.41
N ALA A 80 15.29 6.86 -5.56
CA ALA A 80 14.38 5.94 -6.25
C ALA A 80 13.03 5.81 -5.51
N ASN A 81 13.07 5.66 -4.18
CA ASN A 81 11.87 5.64 -3.36
C ASN A 81 11.13 6.98 -3.39
N ALA A 82 11.85 8.09 -3.32
CA ALA A 82 11.26 9.42 -3.45
C ALA A 82 10.54 9.59 -4.79
N ALA A 83 11.15 9.16 -5.89
CA ALA A 83 10.54 9.19 -7.21
C ALA A 83 9.28 8.30 -7.27
N LEU A 84 9.32 7.09 -6.70
CA LEU A 84 8.15 6.20 -6.62
C LEU A 84 6.99 6.86 -5.85
N PHE A 85 7.27 7.49 -4.70
CA PHE A 85 6.22 8.15 -3.92
C PHE A 85 5.70 9.40 -4.61
N LEU A 86 6.57 10.30 -5.08
CA LEU A 86 6.18 11.62 -5.56
C LEU A 86 5.73 11.60 -7.03
N LEU A 87 6.39 10.83 -7.91
CA LEU A 87 6.11 10.83 -9.34
C LEU A 87 5.13 9.75 -9.78
N TYR A 88 4.93 8.70 -8.98
CA TYR A 88 3.98 7.64 -9.28
C TYR A 88 2.81 7.60 -8.29
N ASN A 89 3.08 7.40 -6.98
CA ASN A 89 2.00 7.22 -6.01
C ASN A 89 1.14 8.48 -5.88
N VAL A 90 1.73 9.67 -5.76
CA VAL A 90 0.98 10.94 -5.63
C VAL A 90 0.04 11.16 -6.83
N PRO A 91 0.46 11.11 -8.10
CA PRO A 91 -0.45 11.18 -9.24
C PRO A 91 -1.53 10.10 -9.23
N MET A 92 -1.19 8.87 -8.84
CA MET A 92 -2.16 7.77 -8.80
C MET A 92 -3.26 7.97 -7.75
N GLN A 93 -3.03 8.74 -6.68
CA GLN A 93 -4.10 9.11 -5.75
C GLN A 93 -5.17 9.97 -6.44
N PHE A 94 -4.77 10.93 -7.28
CA PHE A 94 -5.74 11.75 -8.03
C PHE A 94 -6.48 10.92 -9.07
N VAL A 95 -5.78 10.07 -9.82
CA VAL A 95 -6.42 9.18 -10.81
C VAL A 95 -7.42 8.26 -10.11
N GLY A 96 -7.03 7.64 -9.00
CA GLY A 96 -7.88 6.77 -8.21
C GLY A 96 -9.09 7.49 -7.63
N TRP A 97 -8.90 8.68 -7.06
CA TRP A 97 -10.00 9.51 -6.58
C TRP A 97 -11.06 9.77 -7.66
N VAL A 98 -10.64 10.18 -8.85
CA VAL A 98 -11.55 10.43 -9.98
C VAL A 98 -12.25 9.14 -10.42
N GLN A 99 -11.51 8.03 -10.55
CA GLN A 99 -12.07 6.75 -10.97
C GLN A 99 -13.10 6.20 -9.99
N TRP A 100 -12.80 6.26 -8.69
CA TRP A 100 -13.71 5.76 -7.66
C TRP A 100 -14.94 6.66 -7.51
N ARG A 101 -14.79 7.98 -7.63
CA ARG A 101 -15.95 8.89 -7.66
C ARG A 101 -16.89 8.62 -8.82
N LYS A 102 -16.38 8.40 -10.02
CA LYS A 102 -17.20 8.04 -11.19
C LYS A 102 -17.96 6.74 -10.96
N ARG A 103 -17.36 5.75 -10.30
CA ARG A 103 -18.01 4.46 -10.00
C ARG A 103 -19.04 4.55 -8.88
N ALA A 104 -18.80 5.37 -7.86
CA ALA A 104 -19.74 5.59 -6.78
C ALA A 104 -21.02 6.29 -7.24
N LEU A 105 -20.96 7.13 -8.28
CA LEU A 105 -22.14 7.79 -8.86
C LEU A 105 -23.06 6.82 -9.60
N GLY A 106 -22.60 5.62 -9.93
CA GLY A 106 -23.37 4.58 -10.66
C GLY A 106 -24.13 3.58 -9.78
N GLY A 107 -24.08 3.65 -8.48
CA GLY A 107 -24.78 2.66 -7.63
C GLY A 107 -24.59 2.77 -6.13
N GLY A 108 -25.46 3.48 -5.44
CA GLY A 108 -25.78 3.26 -4.03
C GLY A 108 -24.74 3.75 -3.00
N HIS A 109 -25.17 3.80 -1.75
CA HIS A 109 -24.51 4.42 -0.61
C HIS A 109 -23.35 3.62 0.03
N GLU A 110 -22.95 2.46 -0.49
CA GLU A 110 -22.01 1.56 0.19
C GLU A 110 -20.73 1.26 -0.62
N GLY A 111 -19.84 2.25 -0.75
CA GLY A 111 -18.52 2.03 -1.33
C GLY A 111 -18.51 1.84 -2.86
N ILE A 112 -17.34 1.50 -3.40
CA ILE A 112 -17.18 1.27 -4.84
C ILE A 112 -17.55 -0.16 -5.22
N LYS A 113 -18.01 -0.34 -6.46
CA LYS A 113 -18.22 -1.67 -7.04
C LYS A 113 -16.87 -2.31 -7.39
N THR A 114 -16.48 -3.32 -6.61
CA THR A 114 -15.26 -4.12 -6.83
C THR A 114 -15.52 -5.20 -7.89
N ARG A 115 -14.46 -5.69 -8.53
CA ARG A 115 -14.56 -6.71 -9.58
C ARG A 115 -13.33 -7.60 -9.64
N TRP A 116 -13.52 -8.81 -10.15
CA TRP A 116 -12.44 -9.71 -10.50
C TRP A 116 -11.96 -9.44 -11.93
N MET A 117 -10.67 -9.65 -12.17
CA MET A 117 -10.12 -9.68 -13.54
C MET A 117 -10.61 -10.92 -14.29
N SER A 118 -10.81 -10.76 -15.61
CA SER A 118 -10.98 -11.90 -16.50
C SER A 118 -9.66 -12.65 -16.70
N TRP A 119 -9.74 -13.91 -17.14
CA TRP A 119 -8.53 -14.69 -17.41
C TRP A 119 -7.55 -14.02 -18.38
N PRO A 120 -7.99 -13.44 -19.52
CA PRO A 120 -7.08 -12.71 -20.41
C PRO A 120 -6.40 -11.53 -19.73
N GLN A 121 -7.10 -10.79 -18.85
CA GLN A 121 -6.51 -9.68 -18.10
C GLN A 121 -5.45 -10.15 -17.11
N ARG A 122 -5.68 -11.28 -16.43
CA ARG A 122 -4.69 -11.90 -15.52
C ARG A 122 -3.45 -12.34 -16.28
N THR A 123 -3.62 -13.02 -17.42
CA THR A 123 -2.50 -13.42 -18.27
C THR A 123 -1.71 -12.21 -18.74
N LEU A 124 -2.39 -11.17 -19.21
CA LEU A 124 -1.74 -9.92 -19.65
C LEU A 124 -0.96 -9.27 -18.48
N LEU A 125 -1.55 -9.22 -17.29
CA LEU A 125 -0.87 -8.69 -16.09
C LEU A 125 0.42 -9.47 -15.80
N ILE A 126 0.36 -10.81 -15.82
CA ILE A 126 1.53 -11.67 -15.56
C ILE A 126 2.61 -11.43 -16.61
N VAL A 127 2.25 -11.40 -17.90
CA VAL A 127 3.22 -11.18 -18.98
C VAL A 127 3.85 -9.80 -18.89
N LEU A 128 3.05 -8.76 -18.68
CA LEU A 128 3.57 -7.39 -18.51
C LEU A 128 4.46 -7.26 -17.26
N SER A 129 4.06 -7.89 -16.15
CA SER A 129 4.88 -7.89 -14.93
C SER A 129 6.19 -8.63 -15.14
N ALA A 130 6.20 -9.79 -15.80
CA ALA A 130 7.43 -10.52 -16.11
C ALA A 130 8.37 -9.71 -17.03
N ALA A 131 7.82 -9.08 -18.06
CA ALA A 131 8.58 -8.20 -18.94
C ALA A 131 9.15 -6.97 -18.21
N ALA A 132 8.36 -6.35 -17.32
CA ALA A 132 8.81 -5.23 -16.49
C ALA A 132 9.92 -5.65 -15.52
N VAL A 133 9.76 -6.77 -14.81
CA VAL A 133 10.79 -7.31 -13.92
C VAL A 133 12.07 -7.58 -14.70
N TRP A 134 11.97 -8.23 -15.86
CA TRP A 134 13.13 -8.48 -16.71
C TRP A 134 13.81 -7.18 -17.15
N GLY A 135 13.06 -6.22 -17.69
CA GLY A 135 13.60 -4.95 -18.16
C GLY A 135 14.23 -4.12 -17.04
N ILE A 136 13.52 -3.97 -15.90
CA ILE A 136 14.02 -3.20 -14.75
C ILE A 136 15.26 -3.87 -14.15
N SER A 137 15.26 -5.21 -13.97
CA SER A 137 16.43 -5.91 -13.45
C SER A 137 17.66 -5.74 -14.35
N ARG A 138 17.48 -5.72 -15.70
CA ARG A 138 18.57 -5.45 -16.65
C ARG A 138 19.12 -4.02 -16.53
N LEU A 139 18.27 -3.06 -16.16
CA LEU A 139 18.73 -1.69 -15.88
C LEU A 139 19.46 -1.61 -14.55
N LEU A 140 18.92 -2.23 -13.50
CA LEU A 140 19.53 -2.24 -12.17
C LEU A 140 20.87 -2.99 -12.13
N LEU A 141 21.04 -4.06 -12.94
CA LEU A 141 22.34 -4.73 -13.12
C LEU A 141 23.47 -3.83 -13.64
N LYS A 142 23.14 -2.65 -14.18
CA LYS A 142 24.14 -1.65 -14.60
C LYS A 142 24.47 -0.64 -13.49
N THR A 143 23.87 -0.77 -12.33
CA THR A 143 24.09 0.04 -11.12
C THR A 143 24.75 -0.80 -10.04
N ASP A 144 25.11 -0.19 -8.93
CA ASP A 144 25.67 -0.87 -7.75
C ASP A 144 24.59 -1.51 -6.85
N ASP A 145 23.43 -1.84 -7.43
CA ASP A 145 22.33 -2.46 -6.70
C ASP A 145 22.69 -3.91 -6.30
N PRO A 146 22.69 -4.24 -5.00
CA PRO A 146 23.06 -5.57 -4.52
C PRO A 146 22.01 -6.66 -4.83
N GLN A 147 20.77 -6.28 -5.15
CA GLN A 147 19.64 -7.21 -5.34
C GLN A 147 18.72 -6.83 -6.52
N PRO A 148 19.25 -6.64 -7.74
CA PRO A 148 18.54 -6.04 -8.88
C PRO A 148 17.23 -6.75 -9.24
N VAL A 149 17.18 -8.08 -9.15
CA VAL A 149 15.99 -8.88 -9.48
C VAL A 149 14.91 -8.74 -8.40
N SER A 150 15.30 -8.79 -7.13
CA SER A 150 14.37 -8.64 -6.01
C SER A 150 13.73 -7.25 -5.99
N ASP A 151 14.53 -6.22 -6.23
CA ASP A 151 14.06 -4.83 -6.24
C ASP A 151 13.18 -4.54 -7.45
N ALA A 152 13.54 -5.06 -8.64
CA ALA A 152 12.69 -5.01 -9.82
C ALA A 152 11.33 -5.70 -9.59
N LEU A 153 11.33 -6.86 -8.93
CA LEU A 153 10.11 -7.61 -8.60
C LEU A 153 9.24 -6.81 -7.60
N ALA A 154 9.81 -6.34 -6.49
CA ALA A 154 9.11 -5.59 -5.47
C ALA A 154 8.46 -4.32 -6.05
N MET A 155 9.22 -3.55 -6.83
CA MET A 155 8.74 -2.35 -7.51
C MET A 155 7.61 -2.67 -8.49
N THR A 156 7.78 -3.67 -9.34
CA THR A 156 6.77 -4.05 -10.35
C THR A 156 5.47 -4.48 -9.68
N VAL A 157 5.55 -5.31 -8.62
CA VAL A 157 4.36 -5.79 -7.90
C VAL A 157 3.65 -4.64 -7.18
N ALA A 158 4.40 -3.71 -6.56
CA ALA A 158 3.82 -2.55 -5.89
C ALA A 158 3.11 -1.60 -6.88
N VAL A 159 3.74 -1.31 -8.02
CA VAL A 159 3.15 -0.50 -9.10
C VAL A 159 1.89 -1.17 -9.64
N GLY A 160 1.94 -2.46 -9.91
CA GLY A 160 0.78 -3.23 -10.36
C GLY A 160 -0.34 -3.26 -9.33
N ALA A 161 -0.04 -3.45 -8.04
CA ALA A 161 -1.03 -3.44 -6.97
C ALA A 161 -1.75 -2.08 -6.88
N GLN A 162 -1.01 -0.98 -6.91
CA GLN A 162 -1.58 0.37 -6.91
C GLN A 162 -2.44 0.64 -8.15
N PHE A 163 -2.02 0.17 -9.32
CA PHE A 163 -2.82 0.26 -10.54
C PHE A 163 -4.13 -0.52 -10.39
N LEU A 164 -4.09 -1.76 -9.95
CA LEU A 164 -5.28 -2.58 -9.74
C LEU A 164 -6.22 -2.00 -8.68
N LEU A 165 -5.68 -1.42 -7.60
CA LEU A 165 -6.46 -0.68 -6.60
C LEU A 165 -7.24 0.47 -7.27
N THR A 166 -6.56 1.27 -8.06
CA THR A 166 -7.15 2.42 -8.76
C THR A 166 -8.34 2.02 -9.63
N PHE A 167 -8.27 0.85 -10.27
CA PHE A 167 -9.35 0.31 -11.10
C PHE A 167 -10.28 -0.67 -10.38
N ALA A 168 -10.18 -0.77 -9.06
CA ALA A 168 -11.02 -1.58 -8.16
C ALA A 168 -11.03 -3.07 -8.50
N PHE A 169 -9.90 -3.62 -8.89
CA PHE A 169 -9.71 -5.06 -9.05
C PHE A 169 -9.30 -5.73 -7.73
N ILE A 170 -9.93 -6.88 -7.42
CA ILE A 170 -9.71 -7.60 -6.17
C ILE A 170 -8.30 -8.19 -6.11
N GLU A 171 -7.73 -8.55 -7.25
CA GLU A 171 -6.39 -9.10 -7.38
C GLU A 171 -5.29 -8.22 -6.77
N GLN A 172 -5.52 -6.93 -6.62
CA GLN A 172 -4.60 -6.02 -5.96
C GLN A 172 -4.22 -6.49 -4.55
N TRP A 173 -5.16 -7.11 -3.81
CA TRP A 173 -4.90 -7.58 -2.45
C TRP A 173 -3.89 -8.74 -2.40
N PHE A 174 -3.91 -9.64 -3.40
CA PHE A 174 -2.90 -10.69 -3.52
C PHE A 174 -1.51 -10.10 -3.81
N MET A 175 -1.44 -9.07 -4.65
CA MET A 175 -0.18 -8.37 -4.91
C MET A 175 0.34 -7.67 -3.64
N TRP A 176 -0.55 -7.02 -2.87
CA TRP A 176 -0.16 -6.43 -1.58
C TRP A 176 0.30 -7.48 -0.57
N ILE A 177 -0.27 -8.68 -0.54
CA ILE A 177 0.23 -9.78 0.31
C ILE A 177 1.67 -10.13 -0.06
N VAL A 178 1.99 -10.23 -1.35
CA VAL A 178 3.36 -10.51 -1.81
C VAL A 178 4.32 -9.39 -1.39
N VAL A 179 3.95 -8.13 -1.65
CA VAL A 179 4.77 -6.97 -1.27
C VAL A 179 4.98 -6.90 0.25
N ASN A 180 3.90 -7.05 1.01
CA ASN A 180 3.96 -6.97 2.48
C ASN A 180 4.77 -8.14 3.07
N GLY A 181 4.63 -9.35 2.53
CA GLY A 181 5.40 -10.52 2.94
C GLY A 181 6.90 -10.35 2.67
N ALA A 182 7.27 -9.90 1.48
CA ALA A 182 8.67 -9.63 1.14
C ALA A 182 9.28 -8.56 2.06
N ASN A 183 8.56 -7.45 2.26
CA ASN A 183 9.02 -6.38 3.15
C ASN A 183 9.10 -6.83 4.61
N LEU A 184 8.15 -7.65 5.08
CA LEU A 184 8.17 -8.20 6.44
C LEU A 184 9.45 -9.03 6.67
N VAL A 185 9.81 -9.90 5.73
CA VAL A 185 11.05 -10.70 5.80
C VAL A 185 12.28 -9.79 5.78
N MET A 186 12.33 -8.83 4.85
CA MET A 186 13.45 -7.90 4.74
C MET A 186 13.67 -7.11 6.05
N TRP A 187 12.61 -6.55 6.62
CA TRP A 187 12.71 -5.77 7.86
C TRP A 187 12.97 -6.63 9.09
N ALA A 188 12.48 -7.89 9.12
CA ALA A 188 12.85 -8.84 10.18
C ALA A 188 14.35 -9.13 10.17
N ILE A 189 14.94 -9.36 8.98
CA ILE A 189 16.40 -9.53 8.83
C ILE A 189 17.14 -8.25 9.24
N ALA A 190 16.65 -7.07 8.84
CA ALA A 190 17.26 -5.80 9.24
C ALA A 190 17.23 -5.60 10.76
N ALA A 191 16.15 -6.01 11.42
CA ALA A 191 16.05 -5.96 12.88
C ALA A 191 17.10 -6.83 13.58
N THR A 192 17.39 -8.05 13.08
CA THR A 192 18.46 -8.90 13.63
C THR A 192 19.86 -8.31 13.44
N ARG A 193 20.02 -7.40 12.49
CA ARG A 193 21.27 -6.65 12.24
C ARG A 193 21.37 -5.35 13.03
N GLY A 194 20.41 -5.07 13.92
CA GLY A 194 20.41 -3.88 14.79
C GLY A 194 20.02 -2.58 14.08
N VAL A 195 19.37 -2.64 12.92
CA VAL A 195 18.84 -1.44 12.26
C VAL A 195 17.74 -0.82 13.13
N GLN A 196 17.97 0.39 13.60
CA GLN A 196 17.25 1.05 14.69
C GLN A 196 15.73 1.16 14.48
N PHE A 197 15.26 1.46 13.27
CA PHE A 197 13.84 1.60 12.96
C PHE A 197 13.20 0.31 12.40
N ALA A 198 13.98 -0.77 12.22
CA ALA A 198 13.46 -2.01 11.66
C ALA A 198 12.33 -2.64 12.48
N PRO A 199 12.31 -2.64 13.82
CA PRO A 199 11.21 -3.19 14.59
C PRO A 199 9.86 -2.53 14.31
N ILE A 200 9.82 -1.19 14.11
CA ILE A 200 8.57 -0.48 13.80
C ILE A 200 8.09 -0.83 12.38
N MET A 201 9.02 -1.03 11.45
CA MET A 201 8.68 -1.46 10.09
C MET A 201 8.11 -2.89 10.07
N VAL A 202 8.67 -3.81 10.86
CA VAL A 202 8.11 -5.16 11.05
C VAL A 202 6.66 -5.08 11.52
N VAL A 203 6.38 -4.28 12.55
CA VAL A 203 5.02 -4.06 13.06
C VAL A 203 4.12 -3.52 11.95
N GLN A 204 4.55 -2.51 11.22
CA GLN A 204 3.76 -1.90 10.14
C GLN A 204 3.39 -2.93 9.07
N TYR A 205 4.34 -3.75 8.62
CA TYR A 205 4.07 -4.76 7.59
C TYR A 205 3.21 -5.92 8.09
N VAL A 206 3.26 -6.27 9.39
CA VAL A 206 2.29 -7.20 10.00
C VAL A 206 0.87 -6.65 9.89
N PHE A 207 0.64 -5.38 10.27
CA PHE A 207 -0.68 -4.75 10.15
C PHE A 207 -1.15 -4.65 8.69
N TYR A 208 -0.26 -4.34 7.75
CA TYR A 208 -0.59 -4.31 6.33
C TYR A 208 -0.94 -5.70 5.79
N MET A 209 -0.25 -6.75 6.22
CA MET A 209 -0.56 -8.13 5.86
C MET A 209 -1.96 -8.52 6.34
N MET A 210 -2.26 -8.26 7.63
CA MET A 210 -3.59 -8.51 8.21
C MET A 210 -4.68 -7.76 7.45
N ASN A 211 -4.44 -6.47 7.13
CA ASN A 211 -5.38 -5.67 6.36
C ASN A 211 -5.57 -6.18 4.93
N SER A 212 -4.52 -6.68 4.28
CA SER A 212 -4.61 -7.23 2.92
C SER A 212 -5.44 -8.51 2.87
N ILE A 213 -5.29 -9.39 3.87
CA ILE A 213 -6.12 -10.60 4.01
C ILE A 213 -7.58 -10.20 4.24
N TYR A 214 -7.83 -9.26 5.14
CA TYR A 214 -9.15 -8.72 5.39
C TYR A 214 -9.76 -8.09 4.13
N GLY A 215 -8.96 -7.37 3.36
CA GLY A 215 -9.34 -6.74 2.09
C GLY A 215 -9.84 -7.72 1.05
N ILE A 216 -9.20 -8.89 0.90
CA ILE A 216 -9.67 -9.96 0.00
C ILE A 216 -11.10 -10.38 0.37
N VAL A 217 -11.31 -10.67 1.65
CA VAL A 217 -12.63 -11.14 2.15
C VAL A 217 -13.68 -10.07 1.93
N TRP A 218 -13.38 -8.83 2.29
CA TRP A 218 -14.31 -7.72 2.21
C TRP A 218 -14.68 -7.40 0.76
N TRP A 219 -13.69 -7.24 -0.12
CA TRP A 219 -13.93 -6.93 -1.54
C TRP A 219 -14.60 -8.07 -2.31
N SER A 220 -14.32 -9.33 -1.94
CA SER A 220 -15.01 -10.48 -2.51
C SER A 220 -16.50 -10.48 -2.17
N LYS A 221 -16.87 -10.03 -0.95
CA LYS A 221 -18.28 -9.85 -0.57
C LYS A 221 -18.92 -8.69 -1.34
N MET A 222 -18.22 -7.55 -1.43
CA MET A 222 -18.71 -6.38 -2.18
C MET A 222 -18.96 -6.69 -3.67
N SER A 223 -18.12 -7.53 -4.28
CA SER A 223 -18.28 -7.90 -5.69
C SER A 223 -19.54 -8.74 -5.99
N LYS A 224 -20.11 -9.39 -4.95
CA LYS A 224 -21.32 -10.23 -5.05
C LYS A 224 -22.60 -9.45 -4.77
N GLN A 225 -22.52 -8.27 -4.18
CA GLN A 225 -23.66 -7.40 -3.97
C GLN A 225 -24.02 -6.74 -5.30
N LYS A 226 -25.12 -7.20 -5.91
CA LYS A 226 -25.65 -6.67 -7.18
C LYS A 226 -26.55 -5.48 -6.95
#